data_35fc65699ce6efee6f3fb7dfc1fb2966
#
_entry.id   35fc65699ce6efee6f3fb7dfc1fb2966
#
_cell.length_a   1.000
_cell.length_b   1.000
_cell.length_c   1.000
_cell.angle_alpha   90.00
_cell.angle_beta   90.00
_cell.angle_gamma   90.00
#
_symmetry.space_group_name_H-M   'P 1'
#
loop_
_entity.id
_entity.type
_entity.pdbx_description
1 polymer ?
#
loop_
_entity_poly.entity_id
_entity_poly.type
_entity_poly.pdbx_seq_one_letter_code
_entity_poly.pdbx_strand_id
1 'polypeptide(L)'
;MNSICFTFLVFKIFHFFHQHPSCSNYQQIQTLANDGHEIAVETISLQMGLQDKGYEEWVGEMIGMRSILKHFSNVSANEINGMRAPFLKPGRNTQYKVIEDFGFIYDSSISVPPSPIPVWPYTLDYKIPHECKSGTCPTKSFPGIWEVPLNAHFVESYEGGHCPYMDQCVLHNHDAEEVFAWLQEDFERYYYQNKAPYMMPFHTNWFQIKELERGLHKFLDWTQTMPDVWFVTITQALTWITDPKTNKQLGGYEPWNCKSKNTQTPKPCNISNKCALSFKEPTSNISDTRYMETCFDCPAVYPWLGDSHGSGIPGRDNYIDQSEGGPGSSAGRDQGDEEEQK
;
A
#
# COMPACT_ATOMS: atom_id res chain seq x y z
N MET A 1 14.84 7.26 24.22
CA MET A 1 13.90 8.02 23.38
C MET A 1 12.55 7.36 23.54
N ASN A 2 11.62 8.04 24.17
CA ASN A 2 10.27 7.52 24.39
C ASN A 2 9.60 7.32 23.04
N SER A 3 9.18 6.09 22.73
CA SER A 3 8.35 5.79 21.58
C SER A 3 7.06 6.58 21.73
N ILE A 4 6.96 7.69 21.04
CA ILE A 4 5.75 8.48 20.98
C ILE A 4 4.83 7.73 20.02
N CYS A 5 3.85 7.06 20.58
CA CYS A 5 2.74 6.51 19.86
C CYS A 5 1.82 7.65 19.45
N PHE A 6 1.85 8.03 18.20
CA PHE A 6 0.96 9.05 17.66
C PHE A 6 -0.23 8.37 17.00
N THR A 7 -1.41 8.81 17.36
CA THR A 7 -2.68 8.27 16.86
C THR A 7 -3.33 9.34 15.98
N PHE A 8 -3.52 9.06 14.69
CA PHE A 8 -4.01 10.05 13.72
C PHE A 8 -4.92 9.44 12.65
N LEU A 9 -5.74 10.25 12.06
CA LEU A 9 -6.48 9.89 10.85
C LEU A 9 -5.48 9.70 9.70
N VAL A 10 -5.15 8.42 9.45
CA VAL A 10 -4.37 7.93 8.31
C VAL A 10 -2.97 8.51 8.15
N PHE A 11 -2.10 8.39 9.16
CA PHE A 11 -0.67 8.68 9.03
C PHE A 11 0.26 7.80 9.84
N LYS A 12 0.04 6.53 9.92
CA LYS A 12 1.20 5.65 9.94
C LYS A 12 1.61 5.49 8.48
N ILE A 13 2.86 5.75 8.17
CA ILE A 13 3.34 5.76 6.80
C ILE A 13 3.03 4.40 6.19
N PHE A 14 2.21 4.39 5.12
CA PHE A 14 2.00 3.21 4.31
C PHE A 14 3.15 3.14 3.35
N HIS A 15 3.84 2.03 3.39
CA HIS A 15 4.84 1.75 2.38
C HIS A 15 4.25 0.70 1.44
N PHE A 16 3.80 1.12 0.27
CA PHE A 16 3.63 0.23 -0.85
C PHE A 16 5.02 -0.02 -1.45
N PHE A 17 5.49 -1.25 -1.31
CA PHE A 17 6.81 -1.61 -1.76
C PHE A 17 6.75 -2.29 -3.12
N HIS A 18 7.56 -1.77 -4.04
CA HIS A 18 8.04 -2.47 -5.22
C HIS A 18 9.55 -2.68 -5.08
N GLN A 19 10.08 -3.65 -5.84
CA GLN A 19 11.50 -3.91 -5.84
C GLN A 19 12.24 -2.81 -6.60
N HIS A 20 13.05 -2.01 -5.91
CA HIS A 20 13.81 -0.96 -6.58
C HIS A 20 14.87 -1.56 -7.50
N PRO A 21 15.00 -1.09 -8.78
CA PRO A 21 15.94 -1.68 -9.74
C PRO A 21 17.40 -1.61 -9.32
N SER A 22 17.79 -0.63 -8.50
CA SER A 22 19.20 -0.39 -8.14
C SER A 22 19.55 -0.82 -6.73
N CYS A 23 18.64 -0.62 -5.76
CA CYS A 23 18.87 -0.98 -4.36
C CYS A 23 17.58 -1.09 -3.58
N SER A 24 17.52 -2.04 -2.65
CA SER A 24 16.42 -2.20 -1.69
C SER A 24 16.99 -2.39 -0.28
N ASN A 25 16.37 -1.76 0.72
CA ASN A 25 16.80 -1.88 2.11
C ASN A 25 15.72 -2.55 2.97
N TYR A 26 15.82 -3.87 3.10
CA TYR A 26 14.87 -4.68 3.86
C TYR A 26 15.05 -4.55 5.38
N GLN A 27 16.24 -4.15 5.87
CA GLN A 27 16.44 -3.82 7.28
C GLN A 27 15.59 -2.60 7.67
N GLN A 28 15.53 -1.57 6.82
CA GLN A 28 14.66 -0.41 7.06
C GLN A 28 13.19 -0.79 7.04
N ILE A 29 12.77 -1.65 6.11
CA ILE A 29 11.39 -2.15 6.07
C ILE A 29 11.05 -2.90 7.36
N GLN A 30 11.96 -3.76 7.83
CA GLN A 30 11.80 -4.46 9.10
C GLN A 30 11.71 -3.49 10.28
N THR A 31 12.51 -2.42 10.28
CA THR A 31 12.46 -1.35 11.30
C THR A 31 11.09 -0.69 11.31
N LEU A 32 10.58 -0.28 10.15
CA LEU A 32 9.27 0.35 10.02
C LEU A 32 8.15 -0.57 10.54
N ALA A 33 8.15 -1.85 10.13
CA ALA A 33 7.18 -2.82 10.62
C ALA A 33 7.28 -3.02 12.14
N ASN A 34 8.50 -3.16 12.68
CA ASN A 34 8.72 -3.29 14.12
C ASN A 34 8.25 -2.05 14.90
N ASP A 35 8.35 -0.85 14.32
CA ASP A 35 7.88 0.40 14.91
C ASP A 35 6.36 0.59 14.75
N GLY A 36 5.69 -0.38 14.13
CA GLY A 36 4.24 -0.44 14.01
C GLY A 36 3.68 0.31 12.79
N HIS A 37 4.52 0.57 11.78
CA HIS A 37 4.04 0.99 10.47
C HIS A 37 3.44 -0.20 9.71
N GLU A 38 2.46 0.07 8.87
CA GLU A 38 1.87 -0.95 8.01
C GLU A 38 2.68 -1.10 6.72
N ILE A 39 3.00 -2.34 6.39
CA ILE A 39 3.69 -2.70 5.16
C ILE A 39 2.67 -3.31 4.21
N ALA A 40 2.63 -2.78 3.00
CA ALA A 40 1.76 -3.26 1.93
C ALA A 40 2.56 -3.51 0.66
N VAL A 41 1.98 -4.24 -0.29
CA VAL A 41 2.65 -4.52 -1.56
C VAL A 41 2.18 -3.57 -2.66
N GLU A 42 3.09 -3.24 -3.55
CA GLU A 42 2.76 -2.74 -4.87
C GLU A 42 2.98 -3.88 -5.86
N THR A 43 4.19 -4.05 -6.37
CA THR A 43 4.57 -5.14 -7.28
C THR A 43 6.08 -5.33 -7.20
N ILE A 44 6.61 -6.38 -7.85
CA ILE A 44 8.06 -6.55 -7.96
C ILE A 44 8.62 -5.58 -9.00
N SER A 45 8.07 -5.61 -10.23
CA SER A 45 8.71 -4.98 -11.39
C SER A 45 8.23 -3.55 -11.66
N LEU A 46 7.14 -3.12 -11.05
CA LEU A 46 6.45 -1.85 -11.36
C LEU A 46 6.15 -1.73 -12.87
N GLN A 47 5.73 -2.82 -13.49
CA GLN A 47 5.57 -2.93 -14.93
C GLN A 47 4.43 -2.07 -15.46
N MET A 48 4.72 -1.25 -16.47
CA MET A 48 3.66 -0.58 -17.24
C MET A 48 2.86 -1.62 -18.03
N GLY A 49 1.52 -1.47 -18.03
CA GLY A 49 0.63 -2.40 -18.74
C GLY A 49 0.24 -3.63 -17.94
N LEU A 50 0.62 -3.73 -16.68
CA LEU A 50 0.21 -4.85 -15.80
C LEU A 50 -1.33 -4.96 -15.69
N GLN A 51 -2.05 -3.84 -15.77
CA GLN A 51 -3.52 -3.82 -15.73
C GLN A 51 -4.19 -4.65 -16.85
N ASP A 52 -3.47 -4.96 -17.91
CA ASP A 52 -3.96 -5.75 -19.06
C ASP A 52 -3.43 -7.19 -19.06
N LYS A 53 -2.70 -7.59 -18.01
CA LYS A 53 -2.13 -8.93 -17.86
C LYS A 53 -3.08 -9.92 -17.21
N GLY A 54 -2.73 -11.19 -17.32
CA GLY A 54 -3.50 -12.31 -16.78
C GLY A 54 -3.29 -12.53 -15.28
N TYR A 55 -3.96 -13.56 -14.77
CA TYR A 55 -3.95 -13.90 -13.36
C TYR A 55 -2.55 -14.30 -12.86
N GLU A 56 -1.82 -15.09 -13.62
CA GLU A 56 -0.50 -15.59 -13.22
C GLU A 56 0.52 -14.48 -13.09
N GLU A 57 0.49 -13.48 -13.99
CA GLU A 57 1.36 -12.32 -13.90
C GLU A 57 1.05 -11.47 -12.66
N TRP A 58 -0.24 -11.26 -12.34
CA TRP A 58 -0.63 -10.57 -11.12
C TRP A 58 -0.21 -11.34 -9.86
N VAL A 59 -0.36 -12.67 -9.85
CA VAL A 59 0.13 -13.52 -8.75
C VAL A 59 1.65 -13.37 -8.61
N GLY A 60 2.40 -13.50 -9.70
CA GLY A 60 3.86 -13.35 -9.70
C GLY A 60 4.32 -12.01 -9.11
N GLU A 61 3.67 -10.93 -9.50
CA GLU A 61 3.99 -9.57 -9.06
C GLU A 61 3.61 -9.33 -7.58
N MET A 62 2.39 -9.65 -7.19
CA MET A 62 1.85 -9.34 -5.86
C MET A 62 2.35 -10.32 -4.80
N ILE A 63 2.20 -11.62 -5.06
CA ILE A 63 2.55 -12.65 -4.09
C ILE A 63 4.07 -12.82 -4.02
N GLY A 64 4.72 -12.67 -5.17
CA GLY A 64 6.18 -12.59 -5.22
C GLY A 64 6.72 -11.46 -4.35
N MET A 65 6.15 -10.25 -4.42
CA MET A 65 6.57 -9.14 -3.56
C MET A 65 6.30 -9.42 -2.08
N ARG A 66 5.12 -9.98 -1.73
CA ARG A 66 4.82 -10.40 -0.36
C ARG A 66 5.81 -11.45 0.15
N SER A 67 6.22 -12.39 -0.71
CA SER A 67 7.23 -13.40 -0.39
C SER A 67 8.62 -12.78 -0.15
N ILE A 68 9.04 -11.84 -0.99
CA ILE A 68 10.29 -11.07 -0.83
C ILE A 68 10.29 -10.35 0.52
N LEU A 69 9.23 -9.61 0.84
CA LEU A 69 9.09 -8.88 2.11
C LEU A 69 9.16 -9.81 3.32
N LYS A 70 8.42 -10.93 3.27
CA LYS A 70 8.48 -11.95 4.32
C LYS A 70 9.89 -12.48 4.52
N HIS A 71 10.58 -12.81 3.42
CA HIS A 71 11.88 -13.49 3.48
C HIS A 71 13.01 -12.55 3.91
N PHE A 72 13.08 -11.35 3.35
CA PHE A 72 14.22 -10.45 3.54
C PHE A 72 14.01 -9.34 4.59
N SER A 73 12.77 -9.02 4.93
CA SER A 73 12.44 -8.05 6.00
C SER A 73 11.72 -8.66 7.19
N ASN A 74 11.53 -9.98 7.21
CA ASN A 74 10.92 -10.71 8.32
C ASN A 74 9.51 -10.19 8.71
N VAL A 75 8.83 -9.53 7.80
CA VAL A 75 7.44 -9.11 7.99
C VAL A 75 6.54 -10.32 7.76
N SER A 76 5.68 -10.61 8.72
CA SER A 76 4.73 -11.72 8.58
C SER A 76 3.80 -11.50 7.37
N ALA A 77 3.59 -12.53 6.55
CA ALA A 77 2.68 -12.45 5.42
C ALA A 77 1.25 -12.06 5.85
N ASN A 78 0.85 -12.44 7.08
CA ASN A 78 -0.45 -12.10 7.65
C ASN A 78 -0.56 -10.63 8.11
N GLU A 79 0.55 -9.91 8.16
CA GLU A 79 0.57 -8.47 8.44
C GLU A 79 0.60 -7.62 7.16
N ILE A 80 0.80 -8.26 5.98
CA ILE A 80 0.79 -7.61 4.67
C ILE A 80 -0.61 -7.77 4.07
N ASN A 81 -1.50 -6.84 4.45
CA ASN A 81 -2.94 -6.93 4.19
C ASN A 81 -3.42 -6.13 2.99
N GLY A 82 -2.59 -5.25 2.46
CA GLY A 82 -2.99 -4.32 1.41
C GLY A 82 -2.11 -4.33 0.19
N MET A 83 -2.70 -3.88 -0.91
CA MET A 83 -2.00 -3.70 -2.16
C MET A 83 -2.36 -2.38 -2.85
N ARG A 84 -1.48 -1.94 -3.75
CA ARG A 84 -1.72 -0.83 -4.68
C ARG A 84 -1.18 -1.19 -6.05
N ALA A 85 -2.00 -1.03 -7.10
CA ALA A 85 -1.58 -1.26 -8.47
C ALA A 85 -0.61 -0.18 -8.95
N PRO A 86 0.41 -0.53 -9.75
CA PRO A 86 1.30 0.42 -10.37
C PRO A 86 0.55 1.51 -11.13
N PHE A 87 1.02 2.76 -10.99
CA PHE A 87 0.46 3.92 -11.69
C PHE A 87 -1.03 4.17 -11.41
N LEU A 88 -1.57 3.63 -10.31
CA LEU A 88 -3.00 3.69 -9.97
C LEU A 88 -3.90 3.15 -11.08
N LYS A 89 -3.43 2.09 -11.77
CA LYS A 89 -4.17 1.42 -12.85
C LYS A 89 -4.61 0.03 -12.40
N PRO A 90 -5.82 -0.10 -11.84
CA PRO A 90 -6.31 -1.38 -11.36
C PRO A 90 -6.45 -2.40 -12.51
N GLY A 91 -6.16 -3.66 -12.19
CA GLY A 91 -6.16 -4.81 -13.10
C GLY A 91 -7.54 -5.44 -13.30
N ARG A 92 -8.60 -4.61 -13.34
CA ARG A 92 -9.98 -5.08 -13.53
C ARG A 92 -10.34 -6.20 -12.54
N ASN A 93 -11.09 -7.19 -12.94
CA ASN A 93 -11.46 -8.32 -12.09
C ASN A 93 -10.27 -9.23 -11.73
N THR A 94 -9.23 -9.26 -12.54
CA THR A 94 -8.08 -10.17 -12.37
C THR A 94 -7.29 -9.86 -11.10
N GLN A 95 -6.94 -8.59 -10.89
CA GLN A 95 -6.26 -8.14 -9.67
C GLN A 95 -7.05 -8.49 -8.41
N TYR A 96 -8.36 -8.18 -8.42
CA TYR A 96 -9.22 -8.40 -7.25
C TYR A 96 -9.45 -9.89 -6.98
N LYS A 97 -9.39 -10.73 -8.01
CA LYS A 97 -9.39 -12.19 -7.82
C LYS A 97 -8.12 -12.67 -7.11
N VAL A 98 -6.96 -12.09 -7.42
CA VAL A 98 -5.71 -12.40 -6.68
C VAL A 98 -5.80 -11.90 -5.24
N ILE A 99 -6.36 -10.70 -5.01
CA ILE A 99 -6.58 -10.16 -3.67
C ILE A 99 -7.43 -11.13 -2.83
N GLU A 100 -8.54 -11.62 -3.40
CA GLU A 100 -9.45 -12.59 -2.77
C GLU A 100 -8.75 -13.92 -2.47
N ASP A 101 -8.12 -14.53 -3.48
CA ASP A 101 -7.52 -15.86 -3.38
C ASP A 101 -6.35 -15.95 -2.39
N PHE A 102 -5.63 -14.84 -2.24
CA PHE A 102 -4.46 -14.79 -1.36
C PHE A 102 -4.70 -14.02 -0.05
N GLY A 103 -5.96 -13.71 0.26
CA GLY A 103 -6.37 -13.20 1.56
C GLY A 103 -5.85 -11.79 1.89
N PHE A 104 -5.70 -10.92 0.89
CA PHE A 104 -5.55 -9.50 1.16
C PHE A 104 -6.88 -8.92 1.62
N ILE A 105 -6.81 -7.90 2.47
CA ILE A 105 -7.99 -7.26 3.05
C ILE A 105 -8.46 -6.09 2.20
N TYR A 106 -7.51 -5.35 1.59
CA TYR A 106 -7.84 -4.15 0.85
C TYR A 106 -6.96 -3.91 -0.39
N ASP A 107 -7.55 -3.19 -1.32
CA ASP A 107 -6.88 -2.48 -2.41
C ASP A 107 -6.91 -0.97 -2.16
N SER A 108 -5.92 -0.26 -2.68
CA SER A 108 -5.89 1.20 -2.70
C SER A 108 -5.36 1.71 -4.03
N SER A 109 -5.98 1.25 -5.11
CA SER A 109 -5.57 1.57 -6.48
C SER A 109 -6.51 2.53 -7.19
N ILE A 110 -7.79 2.60 -6.77
CA ILE A 110 -8.80 3.36 -7.49
C ILE A 110 -8.72 4.83 -7.13
N SER A 111 -8.38 5.66 -8.12
CA SER A 111 -8.46 7.11 -8.00
C SER A 111 -9.89 7.59 -8.27
N VAL A 112 -10.41 8.41 -7.38
CA VAL A 112 -11.75 9.00 -7.48
C VAL A 112 -11.67 10.25 -8.36
N PRO A 113 -12.67 10.51 -9.22
CA PRO A 113 -12.82 11.81 -9.85
C PRO A 113 -12.84 12.94 -8.82
N PRO A 114 -12.28 14.12 -9.13
CA PRO A 114 -12.29 15.24 -8.21
C PRO A 114 -13.71 15.57 -7.75
N SER A 115 -13.89 15.60 -6.43
CA SER A 115 -15.17 15.89 -5.79
C SER A 115 -14.95 16.74 -4.54
N PRO A 116 -15.80 17.73 -4.26
CA PRO A 116 -15.73 18.49 -3.01
C PRO A 116 -16.02 17.61 -1.78
N ILE A 117 -16.75 16.51 -1.97
CA ILE A 117 -17.06 15.55 -0.90
C ILE A 117 -16.18 14.31 -1.08
N PRO A 118 -15.25 14.04 -0.16
CA PRO A 118 -14.39 12.86 -0.22
C PRO A 118 -15.18 11.55 -0.11
N VAL A 119 -14.71 10.52 -0.79
CA VAL A 119 -15.31 9.18 -0.73
C VAL A 119 -14.68 8.40 0.42
N TRP A 120 -15.53 7.78 1.23
CA TRP A 120 -15.11 6.85 2.28
C TRP A 120 -14.62 5.53 1.69
N PRO A 121 -13.76 4.76 2.41
CA PRO A 121 -13.51 3.36 2.07
C PRO A 121 -14.83 2.58 2.00
N TYR A 122 -14.92 1.68 1.03
CA TYR A 122 -16.11 0.86 0.78
C TYR A 122 -15.71 -0.57 0.44
N THR A 123 -16.65 -1.51 0.62
CA THR A 123 -16.42 -2.90 0.23
C THR A 123 -16.84 -3.13 -1.23
N LEU A 124 -16.21 -4.09 -1.87
CA LEU A 124 -16.52 -4.50 -3.24
C LEU A 124 -17.64 -5.55 -3.31
N ASP A 125 -18.47 -5.65 -2.26
CA ASP A 125 -19.69 -6.47 -2.25
C ASP A 125 -20.70 -6.00 -3.29
N TYR A 126 -20.70 -4.70 -3.57
CA TYR A 126 -21.62 -4.05 -4.48
C TYR A 126 -20.89 -3.30 -5.60
N LYS A 127 -21.67 -2.80 -6.54
CA LYS A 127 -21.15 -1.94 -7.62
C LYS A 127 -20.44 -0.72 -7.03
N ILE A 128 -19.26 -0.41 -7.57
CA ILE A 128 -18.49 0.78 -7.20
C ILE A 128 -19.34 2.04 -7.40
N PRO A 129 -19.37 2.95 -6.42
CA PRO A 129 -20.28 4.11 -6.42
C PRO A 129 -19.82 5.26 -7.34
N HIS A 130 -18.67 5.15 -7.97
CA HIS A 130 -18.07 6.19 -8.83
C HIS A 130 -17.31 5.57 -10.01
N GLU A 131 -16.85 6.40 -10.93
CA GLU A 131 -15.96 5.98 -12.01
C GLU A 131 -14.50 5.85 -11.52
N CYS A 132 -13.72 4.99 -12.16
CA CYS A 132 -12.28 4.96 -11.97
C CYS A 132 -11.63 6.05 -12.82
N LYS A 133 -10.95 6.98 -12.18
CA LYS A 133 -10.26 8.09 -12.87
C LYS A 133 -9.12 7.58 -13.74
N SER A 134 -8.45 6.51 -13.33
CA SER A 134 -7.36 5.85 -14.05
C SER A 134 -7.64 4.35 -14.15
N GLY A 135 -7.30 3.76 -15.30
CA GLY A 135 -7.52 2.33 -15.53
C GLY A 135 -8.99 1.97 -15.72
N THR A 136 -9.34 0.74 -15.42
CA THR A 136 -10.70 0.21 -15.57
C THR A 136 -11.16 -0.42 -14.25
N CYS A 137 -12.29 0.02 -13.74
CA CYS A 137 -12.88 -0.53 -12.53
C CYS A 137 -13.18 -2.03 -12.65
N PRO A 138 -13.12 -2.79 -11.54
CA PRO A 138 -13.68 -4.14 -11.49
C PRO A 138 -15.20 -4.08 -11.75
N THR A 139 -15.71 -5.10 -12.40
CA THR A 139 -17.14 -5.21 -12.75
C THR A 139 -17.86 -6.31 -11.99
N LYS A 140 -17.09 -7.22 -11.36
CA LYS A 140 -17.61 -8.29 -10.51
C LYS A 140 -17.66 -7.83 -9.05
N SER A 141 -18.46 -8.53 -8.27
CA SER A 141 -18.46 -8.42 -6.80
C SER A 141 -17.30 -9.22 -6.21
N PHE A 142 -16.67 -8.67 -5.18
CA PHE A 142 -15.61 -9.31 -4.36
C PHE A 142 -15.95 -9.08 -2.88
N PRO A 143 -16.83 -9.91 -2.31
CA PRO A 143 -17.34 -9.70 -0.96
C PRO A 143 -16.26 -9.67 0.10
N GLY A 144 -16.32 -8.69 1.00
CA GLY A 144 -15.38 -8.55 2.11
C GLY A 144 -14.04 -7.88 1.74
N ILE A 145 -13.76 -7.65 0.45
CA ILE A 145 -12.58 -6.87 0.03
C ILE A 145 -12.91 -5.39 0.11
N TRP A 146 -12.02 -4.63 0.75
CA TRP A 146 -12.13 -3.18 0.85
C TRP A 146 -11.40 -2.49 -0.30
N GLU A 147 -12.02 -1.44 -0.81
CA GLU A 147 -11.33 -0.40 -1.58
C GLU A 147 -11.13 0.82 -0.69
N VAL A 148 -9.89 1.26 -0.61
CA VAL A 148 -9.49 2.49 0.07
C VAL A 148 -9.14 3.52 -0.99
N PRO A 149 -10.14 4.30 -1.45
CA PRO A 149 -10.01 5.11 -2.66
C PRO A 149 -9.06 6.26 -2.47
N LEU A 150 -8.31 6.61 -3.51
CA LEU A 150 -7.51 7.83 -3.54
C LEU A 150 -8.39 8.99 -3.97
N ASN A 151 -8.80 9.77 -3.00
CA ASN A 151 -9.48 11.04 -3.25
C ASN A 151 -8.48 12.07 -3.80
N ALA A 152 -8.91 12.87 -4.76
CA ALA A 152 -8.07 13.93 -5.29
C ALA A 152 -7.82 15.03 -4.24
N HIS A 153 -6.57 15.48 -4.14
CA HIS A 153 -6.18 16.66 -3.38
C HIS A 153 -6.34 17.91 -4.24
N PHE A 154 -6.74 19.00 -3.65
CA PHE A 154 -6.97 20.25 -4.34
C PHE A 154 -5.88 21.25 -4.00
N VAL A 155 -5.44 22.01 -5.00
CA VAL A 155 -4.53 23.14 -4.86
C VAL A 155 -5.24 24.38 -5.38
N GLU A 156 -5.64 25.27 -4.49
CA GLU A 156 -6.43 26.45 -4.84
C GLU A 156 -5.69 27.39 -5.83
N SER A 157 -4.38 27.43 -5.73
CA SER A 157 -3.52 28.27 -6.55
C SER A 157 -3.40 27.88 -8.01
N TYR A 158 -3.97 26.72 -8.41
CA TYR A 158 -3.88 26.20 -9.77
C TYR A 158 -5.27 25.95 -10.34
N GLU A 159 -5.70 26.70 -11.35
CA GLU A 159 -7.00 26.51 -12.02
C GLU A 159 -7.15 25.04 -12.48
N GLY A 160 -8.09 24.30 -11.85
CA GLY A 160 -8.29 22.88 -12.08
C GLY A 160 -7.23 21.99 -11.44
N GLY A 161 -6.42 22.51 -10.52
CA GLY A 161 -5.36 21.79 -9.81
C GLY A 161 -5.92 20.74 -8.87
N HIS A 162 -5.76 19.48 -9.26
CA HIS A 162 -6.01 18.33 -8.40
C HIS A 162 -5.02 17.21 -8.72
N CYS A 163 -4.64 16.46 -7.72
CA CYS A 163 -3.61 15.45 -7.81
C CYS A 163 -3.94 14.23 -6.94
N PRO A 164 -3.68 13.02 -7.39
CA PRO A 164 -3.86 11.80 -6.58
C PRO A 164 -2.72 11.58 -5.58
N TYR A 165 -1.53 12.10 -5.86
CA TYR A 165 -0.36 12.08 -4.99
C TYR A 165 0.04 13.50 -4.61
N MET A 166 0.41 13.72 -3.35
CA MET A 166 0.79 15.03 -2.82
C MET A 166 1.98 15.65 -3.55
N ASP A 167 2.95 14.85 -3.96
CA ASP A 167 4.13 15.30 -4.71
C ASP A 167 3.85 15.62 -6.19
N GLN A 168 2.66 15.29 -6.67
CA GLN A 168 2.19 15.68 -8.01
C GLN A 168 1.40 16.99 -7.99
N CYS A 169 1.09 17.50 -6.80
CA CYS A 169 0.43 18.78 -6.64
C CYS A 169 1.40 19.92 -6.90
N VAL A 170 1.02 20.86 -7.77
CA VAL A 170 1.87 21.99 -8.15
C VAL A 170 1.66 23.14 -7.16
N LEU A 171 2.69 23.46 -6.40
CA LEU A 171 2.75 24.61 -5.52
C LEU A 171 3.55 25.75 -6.18
N HIS A 172 3.33 27.02 -5.79
CA HIS A 172 4.00 28.16 -6.40
C HIS A 172 5.43 28.37 -5.89
N ASN A 173 5.60 28.42 -4.58
CA ASN A 173 6.86 28.83 -3.96
C ASN A 173 7.63 27.66 -3.35
N HIS A 174 6.97 26.53 -3.07
CA HIS A 174 7.53 25.37 -2.36
C HIS A 174 8.16 25.74 -1.00
N ASP A 175 7.63 26.76 -0.32
CA ASP A 175 8.05 27.12 1.03
C ASP A 175 7.16 26.45 2.10
N ALA A 176 7.66 26.42 3.32
CA ALA A 176 7.00 25.72 4.41
C ALA A 176 5.62 26.30 4.79
N GLU A 177 5.40 27.61 4.60
CA GLU A 177 4.12 28.26 4.90
C GLU A 177 3.07 27.91 3.84
N GLU A 178 3.45 27.94 2.57
CA GLU A 178 2.57 27.54 1.47
C GLU A 178 2.13 26.06 1.62
N VAL A 179 3.09 25.17 1.91
CA VAL A 179 2.79 23.74 2.13
C VAL A 179 1.84 23.56 3.32
N PHE A 180 2.10 24.23 4.43
CA PHE A 180 1.22 24.18 5.59
C PHE A 180 -0.19 24.67 5.27
N ALA A 181 -0.32 25.85 4.65
CA ALA A 181 -1.62 26.41 4.31
C ALA A 181 -2.42 25.50 3.36
N TRP A 182 -1.74 24.99 2.34
CA TRP A 182 -2.36 24.03 1.41
C TRP A 182 -2.85 22.75 2.10
N LEU A 183 -1.99 22.13 2.91
CA LEU A 183 -2.37 20.89 3.61
C LEU A 183 -3.52 21.13 4.61
N GLN A 184 -3.51 22.29 5.28
CA GLN A 184 -4.58 22.68 6.18
C GLN A 184 -5.92 22.81 5.43
N GLU A 185 -5.94 23.55 4.35
CA GLU A 185 -7.15 23.79 3.55
C GLU A 185 -7.71 22.48 2.96
N ASP A 186 -6.84 21.66 2.36
CA ASP A 186 -7.26 20.37 1.79
C ASP A 186 -7.77 19.41 2.88
N PHE A 187 -7.13 19.38 4.06
CA PHE A 187 -7.60 18.60 5.21
C PHE A 187 -8.96 19.12 5.74
N GLU A 188 -9.14 20.43 5.86
CA GLU A 188 -10.38 21.05 6.33
C GLU A 188 -11.57 20.67 5.44
N ARG A 189 -11.35 20.46 4.15
CA ARG A 189 -12.35 19.94 3.22
C ARG A 189 -12.88 18.55 3.64
N TYR A 190 -12.03 17.68 4.20
CA TYR A 190 -12.44 16.39 4.78
C TYR A 190 -13.10 16.60 6.14
N TYR A 191 -12.45 17.36 6.98
CA TYR A 191 -12.82 17.51 8.38
C TYR A 191 -14.19 18.14 8.58
N TYR A 192 -14.54 19.16 7.79
CA TYR A 192 -15.82 19.87 7.90
C TYR A 192 -16.94 19.29 7.03
N GLN A 193 -16.62 18.43 6.05
CA GLN A 193 -17.63 17.82 5.21
C GLN A 193 -18.17 16.52 5.84
N ASN A 194 -17.53 15.41 5.56
CA ASN A 194 -18.03 14.09 5.94
C ASN A 194 -17.04 13.28 6.80
N LYS A 195 -15.89 13.84 7.15
CA LYS A 195 -14.84 13.20 7.96
C LYS A 195 -14.32 11.88 7.36
N ALA A 196 -14.33 11.76 6.03
CA ALA A 196 -13.67 10.63 5.38
C ALA A 196 -12.19 10.59 5.75
N PRO A 197 -11.56 9.41 5.80
CA PRO A 197 -10.14 9.29 6.08
C PRO A 197 -9.31 10.15 5.11
N TYR A 198 -8.45 11.01 5.66
CA TYR A 198 -7.54 11.84 4.88
C TYR A 198 -6.24 11.11 4.64
N MET A 199 -5.97 10.69 3.42
CA MET A 199 -4.71 10.05 3.03
C MET A 199 -3.80 11.07 2.36
N MET A 200 -2.50 11.02 2.68
CA MET A 200 -1.46 11.83 2.02
C MET A 200 -0.43 10.90 1.38
N PRO A 201 -0.66 10.43 0.15
CA PRO A 201 0.32 9.61 -0.55
C PRO A 201 1.45 10.47 -1.13
N PHE A 202 2.69 10.10 -0.79
CA PHE A 202 3.90 10.75 -1.28
C PHE A 202 4.85 9.74 -1.89
N HIS A 203 5.61 10.15 -2.91
CA HIS A 203 6.85 9.49 -3.27
C HIS A 203 8.01 10.06 -2.46
N THR A 204 9.03 9.24 -2.21
CA THR A 204 10.16 9.60 -1.34
C THR A 204 10.93 10.84 -1.78
N ASN A 205 10.92 11.15 -3.09
CA ASN A 205 11.60 12.32 -3.64
C ASN A 205 11.08 13.65 -3.07
N TRP A 206 9.81 13.69 -2.64
CA TRP A 206 9.22 14.89 -2.05
C TRP A 206 9.98 15.34 -0.79
N PHE A 207 10.45 14.41 0.02
CA PHE A 207 11.19 14.66 1.26
C PHE A 207 12.65 15.10 1.05
N GLN A 208 13.13 15.16 -0.20
CA GLN A 208 14.45 15.73 -0.50
C GLN A 208 14.47 17.27 -0.40
N ILE A 209 13.29 17.90 -0.45
CA ILE A 209 13.13 19.35 -0.35
C ILE A 209 12.74 19.68 1.10
N LYS A 210 13.70 20.21 1.87
CA LYS A 210 13.52 20.47 3.31
C LYS A 210 12.35 21.39 3.65
N GLU A 211 12.04 22.35 2.81
CA GLU A 211 10.92 23.27 3.05
C GLU A 211 9.56 22.55 2.93
N LEU A 212 9.42 21.58 2.02
CA LEU A 212 8.24 20.77 1.92
C LEU A 212 8.04 19.90 3.18
N GLU A 213 9.12 19.26 3.65
CA GLU A 213 9.12 18.50 4.90
C GLU A 213 8.76 19.36 6.11
N ARG A 214 9.32 20.59 6.19
CA ARG A 214 9.00 21.55 7.27
C ARG A 214 7.54 21.97 7.27
N GLY A 215 6.96 22.21 6.09
CA GLY A 215 5.53 22.52 5.96
C GLY A 215 4.65 21.38 6.42
N LEU A 216 5.02 20.14 6.05
CA LEU A 216 4.34 18.94 6.55
C LEU A 216 4.43 18.84 8.08
N HIS A 217 5.60 19.06 8.67
CA HIS A 217 5.74 19.03 10.14
C HIS A 217 4.86 20.06 10.81
N LYS A 218 4.76 21.30 10.29
CA LYS A 218 3.83 22.30 10.80
C LYS A 218 2.38 21.84 10.76
N PHE A 219 1.98 21.21 9.66
CA PHE A 219 0.65 20.63 9.51
C PHE A 219 0.41 19.51 10.52
N LEU A 220 1.38 18.62 10.71
CA LEU A 220 1.29 17.56 11.69
C LEU A 220 1.18 18.09 13.13
N ASP A 221 1.97 19.12 13.49
CA ASP A 221 1.90 19.75 14.80
C ASP A 221 0.53 20.44 15.02
N TRP A 222 0.01 21.10 13.99
CA TRP A 222 -1.31 21.72 14.06
C TRP A 222 -2.42 20.70 14.25
N THR A 223 -2.42 19.59 13.50
CA THR A 223 -3.43 18.54 13.64
C THR A 223 -3.40 17.87 15.02
N GLN A 224 -2.24 17.81 15.69
CA GLN A 224 -2.12 17.31 17.07
C GLN A 224 -2.88 18.15 18.11
N THR A 225 -3.24 19.39 17.78
CA THR A 225 -4.06 20.23 18.66
C THR A 225 -5.55 19.87 18.62
N MET A 226 -5.97 19.04 17.65
CA MET A 226 -7.35 18.64 17.45
C MET A 226 -7.69 17.38 18.26
N PRO A 227 -8.71 17.44 19.15
CA PRO A 227 -8.99 16.33 20.09
C PRO A 227 -9.66 15.11 19.44
N ASP A 228 -10.14 15.23 18.20
CA ASP A 228 -10.87 14.20 17.47
C ASP A 228 -10.19 13.79 16.16
N VAL A 229 -8.91 14.11 16.02
CA VAL A 229 -8.06 13.69 14.90
C VAL A 229 -7.13 12.56 15.38
N TRP A 230 -7.03 11.50 14.58
CA TRP A 230 -6.30 10.28 14.93
C TRP A 230 -5.44 9.82 13.75
N PHE A 231 -4.16 9.44 13.98
CA PHE A 231 -3.28 8.86 12.97
C PHE A 231 -3.26 7.34 13.11
N VAL A 232 -3.75 6.66 12.12
CA VAL A 232 -3.93 5.21 12.15
C VAL A 232 -3.42 4.58 10.85
N THR A 233 -3.19 3.29 10.83
CA THR A 233 -2.93 2.55 9.59
C THR A 233 -4.23 2.33 8.82
N ILE A 234 -4.14 1.93 7.53
CA ILE A 234 -5.35 1.58 6.76
C ILE A 234 -6.09 0.44 7.45
N THR A 235 -5.39 -0.63 7.82
CA THR A 235 -6.02 -1.75 8.53
C THR A 235 -6.69 -1.29 9.83
N GLN A 236 -6.08 -0.37 10.59
CA GLN A 236 -6.69 0.20 11.79
C GLN A 236 -7.92 1.04 11.48
N ALA A 237 -7.89 1.84 10.40
CA ALA A 237 -9.04 2.62 9.96
C ALA A 237 -10.20 1.71 9.53
N LEU A 238 -9.93 0.67 8.73
CA LEU A 238 -10.91 -0.30 8.30
C LEU A 238 -11.51 -1.07 9.48
N THR A 239 -10.69 -1.44 10.46
CA THR A 239 -11.16 -2.09 11.70
C THR A 239 -12.14 -1.19 12.47
N TRP A 240 -11.84 0.12 12.54
CA TRP A 240 -12.76 1.07 13.16
C TRP A 240 -14.04 1.28 12.34
N ILE A 241 -13.96 1.29 11.01
CA ILE A 241 -15.15 1.44 10.14
C ILE A 241 -16.10 0.25 10.33
N THR A 242 -15.58 -0.95 10.55
CA THR A 242 -16.40 -2.16 10.80
C THR A 242 -17.01 -2.21 12.19
N ASP A 243 -16.36 -1.61 13.20
CA ASP A 243 -16.83 -1.54 14.59
C ASP A 243 -16.56 -0.15 15.18
N PRO A 244 -17.36 0.88 14.78
CA PRO A 244 -17.10 2.27 15.13
C PRO A 244 -17.16 2.52 16.65
N LYS A 245 -16.16 3.23 17.16
CA LYS A 245 -16.07 3.69 18.54
C LYS A 245 -16.14 5.21 18.60
N THR A 246 -16.76 5.72 19.66
CA THR A 246 -16.75 7.17 19.92
C THR A 246 -15.38 7.63 20.43
N ASN A 247 -15.06 8.91 20.32
CA ASN A 247 -13.79 9.47 20.82
C ASN A 247 -13.53 9.13 22.30
N LYS A 248 -14.57 9.03 23.12
CA LYS A 248 -14.44 8.62 24.53
C LYS A 248 -14.01 7.16 24.71
N GLN A 249 -14.33 6.30 23.76
CA GLN A 249 -13.99 4.88 23.77
C GLN A 249 -12.65 4.59 23.14
N LEU A 250 -12.13 5.49 22.28
CA LEU A 250 -10.88 5.30 21.55
C LEU A 250 -9.64 5.24 22.46
N GLY A 251 -9.67 5.89 23.62
CA GLY A 251 -8.56 5.83 24.59
C GLY A 251 -8.24 4.43 25.13
N GLY A 252 -9.18 3.49 25.02
CA GLY A 252 -9.03 2.08 25.38
C GLY A 252 -9.24 1.12 24.21
N TYR A 253 -9.32 1.62 23.00
CA TYR A 253 -9.58 0.79 21.81
C TYR A 253 -8.33 0.01 21.41
N GLU A 254 -8.34 -1.29 21.71
CA GLU A 254 -7.18 -2.17 21.55
C GLU A 254 -6.55 -2.15 20.17
N PRO A 255 -7.30 -2.16 19.05
CA PRO A 255 -6.70 -2.10 17.72
C PRO A 255 -5.86 -0.84 17.44
N TRP A 256 -6.11 0.24 18.19
CA TRP A 256 -5.37 1.51 18.07
C TRP A 256 -4.35 1.71 19.20
N ASN A 257 -4.22 0.73 20.10
CA ASN A 257 -3.34 0.85 21.25
C ASN A 257 -1.88 0.66 20.84
N CYS A 258 -1.07 1.67 21.06
CA CYS A 258 0.35 1.63 20.81
C CYS A 258 1.13 0.68 21.75
N LYS A 259 0.57 0.36 22.91
CA LYS A 259 1.22 -0.56 23.86
C LYS A 259 1.05 -2.01 23.45
N SER A 260 0.01 -2.32 22.71
CA SER A 260 -0.21 -3.60 22.04
C SER A 260 0.63 -3.63 20.76
N LYS A 261 1.95 -3.61 20.90
CA LYS A 261 2.86 -3.92 19.80
C LYS A 261 2.77 -5.42 19.50
N ASN A 262 1.64 -5.84 18.97
CA ASN A 262 1.46 -7.18 18.43
C ASN A 262 2.00 -7.27 16.99
N THR A 263 3.01 -6.49 16.64
CA THR A 263 3.73 -6.79 15.41
C THR A 263 4.51 -8.08 15.64
N GLN A 264 4.24 -9.08 14.86
CA GLN A 264 5.01 -10.34 14.86
C GLN A 264 6.42 -10.13 14.28
N THR A 265 6.67 -8.94 13.74
CA THR A 265 7.95 -8.57 13.15
C THR A 265 8.99 -8.33 14.25
N PRO A 266 10.03 -9.15 14.35
CA PRO A 266 11.08 -8.99 15.35
C PRO A 266 11.92 -7.74 15.08
N LYS A 267 12.69 -7.32 16.10
CA LYS A 267 13.63 -6.22 15.93
C LYS A 267 14.64 -6.53 14.83
N PRO A 268 14.98 -5.54 13.98
CA PRO A 268 16.03 -5.72 12.98
C PRO A 268 17.40 -5.91 13.64
N CYS A 269 18.34 -6.45 12.86
CA CYS A 269 19.74 -6.55 13.26
C CYS A 269 20.38 -5.15 13.40
N ASN A 270 21.43 -5.05 14.19
CA ASN A 270 22.20 -3.82 14.33
C ASN A 270 23.05 -3.52 13.09
N ILE A 271 23.53 -4.56 12.41
CA ILE A 271 24.37 -4.46 11.20
C ILE A 271 23.74 -5.35 10.14
N SER A 272 23.37 -4.76 9.01
CA SER A 272 22.82 -5.47 7.87
C SER A 272 23.90 -6.06 6.98
N ASN A 273 23.56 -7.14 6.29
CA ASN A 273 24.32 -7.65 5.17
C ASN A 273 24.06 -6.78 3.94
N LYS A 274 25.15 -6.33 3.30
CA LYS A 274 25.10 -5.55 2.04
C LYS A 274 25.43 -6.47 0.89
N CYS A 275 24.44 -6.77 0.09
CA CYS A 275 24.53 -7.75 -0.98
C CYS A 275 24.67 -7.04 -2.35
N ALA A 276 25.70 -7.41 -3.11
CA ALA A 276 25.85 -7.05 -4.51
C ALA A 276 25.57 -8.30 -5.34
N LEU A 277 24.46 -8.34 -6.05
CA LEU A 277 23.91 -9.56 -6.63
C LEU A 277 23.76 -9.44 -8.14
N SER A 278 24.06 -10.52 -8.85
CA SER A 278 23.78 -10.59 -10.27
C SER A 278 22.26 -10.56 -10.50
N PHE A 279 21.87 -9.80 -11.50
CA PHE A 279 20.49 -9.72 -11.99
C PHE A 279 20.47 -9.96 -13.50
N LYS A 280 19.51 -10.74 -13.93
CA LYS A 280 19.22 -10.94 -15.36
C LYS A 280 17.72 -10.75 -15.56
N GLU A 281 17.37 -9.76 -16.39
CA GLU A 281 15.96 -9.53 -16.72
C GLU A 281 15.40 -10.72 -17.48
N PRO A 282 14.29 -11.35 -17.03
CA PRO A 282 13.73 -12.54 -17.66
C PRO A 282 13.32 -12.36 -19.12
N THR A 283 12.92 -11.14 -19.50
CA THR A 283 12.35 -10.83 -20.83
C THR A 283 13.33 -10.13 -21.76
N SER A 284 14.51 -9.82 -21.29
CA SER A 284 15.55 -9.10 -22.07
C SER A 284 16.93 -9.72 -21.83
N ASN A 285 17.91 -9.34 -22.65
CA ASN A 285 19.32 -9.73 -22.44
C ASN A 285 20.07 -8.78 -21.49
N ILE A 286 19.34 -7.95 -20.74
CA ILE A 286 19.96 -7.04 -19.78
C ILE A 286 20.42 -7.85 -18.56
N SER A 287 21.72 -7.77 -18.29
CA SER A 287 22.29 -8.26 -17.03
C SER A 287 22.97 -7.10 -16.32
N ASP A 288 22.78 -7.03 -15.02
CA ASP A 288 23.27 -5.92 -14.19
C ASP A 288 23.65 -6.44 -12.81
N THR A 289 24.27 -5.58 -12.00
CA THR A 289 24.48 -5.82 -10.58
C THR A 289 23.52 -4.96 -9.78
N ARG A 290 22.67 -5.59 -8.99
CA ARG A 290 21.73 -4.92 -8.10
C ARG A 290 22.14 -5.09 -6.63
N TYR A 291 21.72 -4.15 -5.83
CA TYR A 291 22.14 -4.10 -4.43
C TYR A 291 20.93 -4.25 -3.50
N MET A 292 21.13 -4.93 -2.40
CA MET A 292 20.14 -4.97 -1.31
C MET A 292 20.80 -5.03 0.05
N GLU A 293 20.09 -4.55 1.06
CA GLU A 293 20.47 -4.69 2.47
C GLU A 293 19.42 -5.49 3.22
N THR A 294 19.84 -6.46 4.01
CA THR A 294 18.95 -7.32 4.80
C THR A 294 19.64 -7.81 6.05
N CYS A 295 18.88 -8.22 7.07
CA CYS A 295 19.39 -8.89 8.25
C CYS A 295 19.71 -10.38 8.03
N PHE A 296 19.36 -10.93 6.89
CA PHE A 296 19.58 -12.32 6.52
C PHE A 296 20.81 -12.48 5.61
N ASP A 297 21.20 -13.72 5.37
CA ASP A 297 22.27 -14.01 4.42
C ASP A 297 21.92 -13.53 3.02
N CYS A 298 22.92 -13.11 2.27
CA CYS A 298 22.73 -12.69 0.89
C CYS A 298 22.29 -13.87 0.03
N PRO A 299 21.24 -13.70 -0.81
CA PRO A 299 20.83 -14.74 -1.73
C PRO A 299 21.86 -14.94 -2.87
N ALA A 300 21.69 -16.00 -3.66
CA ALA A 300 22.60 -16.31 -4.75
C ALA A 300 22.50 -15.31 -5.92
N VAL A 301 21.29 -14.83 -6.21
CA VAL A 301 20.99 -13.81 -7.22
C VAL A 301 20.01 -12.78 -6.67
N TYR A 302 19.83 -11.68 -7.39
CA TYR A 302 18.85 -10.66 -6.96
C TYR A 302 17.42 -11.21 -7.03
N PRO A 303 16.63 -11.14 -5.94
CA PRO A 303 15.25 -11.63 -5.91
C PRO A 303 14.38 -10.92 -6.96
N TRP A 304 13.65 -11.69 -7.75
CA TRP A 304 12.83 -11.13 -8.83
C TRP A 304 11.66 -12.05 -9.16
N LEU A 305 10.89 -11.71 -10.19
CA LEU A 305 9.79 -12.51 -10.72
C LEU A 305 10.22 -13.96 -10.99
N GLY A 306 9.48 -14.91 -10.44
CA GLY A 306 9.73 -16.35 -10.57
C GLY A 306 10.86 -16.91 -9.69
N ASP A 307 11.58 -16.05 -8.96
CA ASP A 307 12.58 -16.44 -7.96
C ASP A 307 12.66 -15.40 -6.83
N SER A 308 11.57 -15.27 -6.07
CA SER A 308 11.45 -14.28 -4.99
C SER A 308 12.44 -14.47 -3.84
N HIS A 309 13.05 -15.65 -3.73
CA HIS A 309 14.10 -15.93 -2.74
C HIS A 309 15.52 -15.72 -3.26
N GLY A 310 15.68 -15.43 -4.56
CA GLY A 310 17.00 -15.22 -5.15
C GLY A 310 17.89 -16.48 -5.13
N SER A 311 17.29 -17.64 -5.31
CA SER A 311 17.99 -18.94 -5.29
C SER A 311 18.88 -19.17 -6.51
N GLY A 312 18.65 -18.47 -7.59
CA GLY A 312 19.26 -18.70 -8.91
C GLY A 312 18.61 -19.81 -9.72
N ILE A 313 17.45 -20.31 -9.27
CA ILE A 313 16.67 -21.36 -9.96
C ILE A 313 15.44 -20.70 -10.57
N PRO A 314 15.39 -20.44 -11.88
CA PRO A 314 14.24 -19.82 -12.53
C PRO A 314 12.97 -20.68 -12.37
N GLY A 315 11.83 -20.00 -12.16
CA GLY A 315 10.53 -20.66 -12.04
C GLY A 315 10.34 -21.48 -10.77
N ARG A 316 11.13 -21.24 -9.74
CA ARG A 316 11.00 -21.91 -8.45
C ARG A 316 9.71 -21.54 -7.71
N ASP A 317 9.23 -20.31 -7.93
CA ASP A 317 8.03 -19.81 -7.26
C ASP A 317 6.78 -20.41 -7.95
N ASN A 318 6.11 -21.30 -7.24
CA ASN A 318 4.78 -21.78 -7.62
C ASN A 318 3.80 -21.34 -6.53
N TYR A 319 3.20 -20.17 -6.72
CA TYR A 319 2.25 -19.60 -5.75
C TYR A 319 0.82 -20.12 -5.93
N ILE A 320 0.50 -20.70 -7.09
CA ILE A 320 -0.86 -21.15 -7.43
C ILE A 320 -1.28 -22.29 -6.51
N ASP A 321 -0.38 -23.21 -6.22
CA ASP A 321 -0.64 -24.33 -5.29
C ASP A 321 -0.82 -23.87 -3.83
N GLN A 322 -0.52 -22.61 -3.50
CA GLN A 322 -0.67 -22.05 -2.14
C GLN A 322 -2.04 -21.42 -1.91
N SER A 323 -2.83 -21.18 -2.97
CA SER A 323 -4.18 -20.59 -2.87
C SER A 323 -5.22 -21.57 -2.29
N GLU A 324 -4.96 -22.87 -2.30
CA GLU A 324 -5.89 -23.90 -1.79
C GLU A 324 -5.87 -24.09 -0.25
N GLY A 325 -5.03 -23.35 0.49
CA GLY A 325 -4.83 -23.48 1.94
C GLY A 325 -5.53 -22.46 2.83
N GLY A 326 -6.44 -21.64 2.33
CA GLY A 326 -7.24 -20.70 3.14
C GLY A 326 -8.30 -21.44 3.96
N PRO A 327 -8.58 -21.01 5.24
CA PRO A 327 -9.60 -21.63 6.05
C PRO A 327 -10.99 -21.29 5.51
N GLY A 328 -11.53 -22.14 4.65
CA GLY A 328 -12.91 -21.96 4.19
C GLY A 328 -13.34 -22.58 2.86
N SER A 329 -12.52 -23.33 2.14
CA SER A 329 -13.00 -24.01 0.92
C SER A 329 -13.36 -25.47 1.20
N SER A 330 -14.60 -25.72 1.63
CA SER A 330 -15.23 -27.04 1.50
C SER A 330 -15.97 -27.14 0.18
N ALA A 331 -15.43 -27.97 -0.70
CA ALA A 331 -16.09 -28.77 -1.72
C ALA A 331 -17.18 -28.14 -2.60
N GLY A 332 -16.92 -28.13 -3.87
CA GLY A 332 -17.89 -28.02 -4.95
C GLY A 332 -17.22 -28.07 -6.31
N ARG A 333 -16.69 -29.24 -6.70
CA ARG A 333 -16.44 -29.50 -8.12
C ARG A 333 -17.79 -29.55 -8.80
N ASP A 334 -18.10 -28.58 -9.63
CA ASP A 334 -19.08 -28.73 -10.67
C ASP A 334 -18.38 -28.56 -12.02
N GLN A 335 -18.37 -29.68 -12.78
CA GLN A 335 -17.96 -29.74 -14.17
C GLN A 335 -19.16 -29.32 -15.01
N GLY A 336 -18.89 -28.50 -16.00
CA GLY A 336 -19.83 -28.29 -17.12
C GLY A 336 -20.19 -26.83 -17.27
N ASP A 337 -19.69 -26.21 -18.32
CA ASP A 337 -20.40 -25.91 -19.55
C ASP A 337 -19.49 -25.12 -20.49
N GLU A 338 -19.03 -25.83 -21.50
CA GLU A 338 -18.69 -25.30 -22.82
C GLU A 338 -19.96 -24.86 -23.54
N GLU A 339 -19.77 -23.95 -24.52
CA GLU A 339 -20.72 -23.39 -25.50
C GLU A 339 -21.49 -22.15 -25.04
N GLU A 340 -21.27 -21.02 -25.70
CA GLU A 340 -21.81 -20.66 -27.03
C GLU A 340 -21.18 -19.40 -27.60
N GLN A 341 -20.66 -19.56 -28.81
CA GLN A 341 -20.51 -18.50 -29.80
C GLN A 341 -21.88 -18.20 -30.41
N LYS A 342 -22.33 -16.96 -30.30
CA LYS A 342 -23.00 -16.25 -31.40
C LYS A 342 -23.17 -14.78 -31.06
#